data_1699d4be5d91bc6ffa10c790e3d90133
#
_entry.id   1699d4be5d91bc6ffa10c790e3d90133
#
_cell.length_a   1.000
_cell.length_b   1.000
_cell.length_c   1.000
_cell.angle_alpha   90.00
_cell.angle_beta   90.00
_cell.angle_gamma   90.00
#
_symmetry.space_group_name_H-M   'P 1'
#
loop_
_entity.id
_entity.type
_entity.pdbx_description
1 polymer ?
#
loop_
_entity_poly.entity_id
_entity_poly.type
_entity_poly.pdbx_seq_one_letter_code
_entity_poly.pdbx_strand_id
1 'polypeptide(L)'
;MKILGISGVAGALPFKRAHWPGRDEREYRISQGHDSAAALIIDGEIVAAVAEERINRRKHSADFPIGAIRYCVDEAGIALDEVDELVHGFDYSPFKPLFALDPVSAELYRDVFSREALLALVAQHLPGFPAARVHHVGHHLAHAASAYYTSAGTNASWWSVMEWERRTASLSIMPMAADSTW
;
A
#
# COMPACT_ATOMS: atom_id res chain seq x y z
N MET A 1 6.18 18.16 -12.00
CA MET A 1 6.49 16.78 -11.57
C MET A 1 5.18 16.02 -11.42
N LYS A 2 5.07 14.84 -12.04
CA LYS A 2 3.87 13.99 -12.07
C LYS A 2 4.11 12.75 -11.20
N ILE A 3 3.42 12.64 -10.08
CA ILE A 3 3.58 11.54 -9.13
C ILE A 3 2.29 10.74 -9.08
N LEU A 4 2.40 9.44 -9.30
CA LEU A 4 1.31 8.48 -9.17
C LEU A 4 1.45 7.71 -7.86
N GLY A 5 0.61 8.04 -6.88
CA GLY A 5 0.51 7.29 -5.63
C GLY A 5 -0.43 6.10 -5.78
N ILE A 6 -0.03 4.94 -5.27
CA ILE A 6 -0.88 3.74 -5.25
C ILE A 6 -0.95 3.12 -3.85
N SER A 7 -2.06 2.46 -3.58
CA SER A 7 -2.24 1.63 -2.40
C SER A 7 -2.79 0.25 -2.79
N GLY A 8 -2.83 -0.65 -1.84
CA GLY A 8 -3.24 -2.04 -2.04
C GLY A 8 -2.05 -2.99 -2.03
N VAL A 9 -2.22 -4.15 -1.40
CA VAL A 9 -1.19 -5.20 -1.35
C VAL A 9 -1.69 -6.40 -2.13
N ALA A 10 -1.52 -6.32 -3.45
CA ALA A 10 -1.85 -7.42 -4.34
C ALA A 10 -1.05 -8.67 -3.99
N GLY A 11 -1.70 -9.82 -3.97
CA GLY A 11 -1.07 -11.07 -3.57
C GLY A 11 -1.31 -11.45 -2.11
N ALA A 12 -1.61 -10.53 -1.19
CA ALA A 12 -1.84 -10.85 0.22
C ALA A 12 -3.01 -11.81 0.44
N LEU A 13 -4.12 -11.60 -0.25
CA LEU A 13 -5.30 -12.48 -0.15
C LEU A 13 -5.07 -13.88 -0.75
N PRO A 14 -4.54 -14.01 -1.97
CA PRO A 14 -4.16 -15.31 -2.52
C PRO A 14 -3.16 -16.06 -1.65
N PHE A 15 -2.14 -15.38 -1.13
CA PHE A 15 -1.16 -15.97 -0.21
C PHE A 15 -1.83 -16.54 1.04
N LYS A 16 -2.69 -15.76 1.70
CA LYS A 16 -3.42 -16.21 2.87
C LYS A 16 -4.28 -17.44 2.60
N ARG A 17 -5.00 -17.47 1.49
CA ARG A 17 -5.83 -18.61 1.11
C ARG A 17 -5.00 -19.87 0.86
N ALA A 18 -3.81 -19.73 0.28
CA ALA A 18 -2.94 -20.85 0.02
C ALA A 18 -2.34 -21.45 1.32
N HIS A 19 -1.92 -20.59 2.26
CA HIS A 19 -1.23 -21.03 3.48
C HIS A 19 -2.16 -21.36 4.65
N TRP A 20 -3.35 -20.76 4.68
CA TRP A 20 -4.35 -20.99 5.74
C TRP A 20 -5.73 -21.27 5.14
N PRO A 21 -5.90 -22.40 4.42
CA PRO A 21 -7.18 -22.74 3.82
C PRO A 21 -8.25 -22.99 4.89
N GLY A 22 -9.50 -22.66 4.53
CA GLY A 22 -10.66 -22.94 5.40
C GLY A 22 -10.95 -21.90 6.47
N ARG A 23 -10.30 -20.73 6.44
CA ARG A 23 -10.67 -19.59 7.28
C ARG A 23 -11.95 -18.92 6.76
N ASP A 24 -12.65 -18.22 7.67
CA ASP A 24 -13.79 -17.37 7.30
C ASP A 24 -13.36 -16.27 6.33
N GLU A 25 -14.23 -15.95 5.37
CA GLU A 25 -13.97 -14.87 4.39
C GLU A 25 -13.68 -13.52 5.05
N ARG A 26 -14.23 -13.27 6.23
CA ARG A 26 -13.95 -12.07 7.01
C ARG A 26 -12.51 -12.05 7.50
N GLU A 27 -11.96 -13.19 7.93
CA GLU A 27 -10.57 -13.29 8.39
C GLU A 27 -9.58 -13.03 7.25
N TYR A 28 -9.89 -13.49 6.04
CA TYR A 28 -9.08 -13.18 4.87
C TYR A 28 -9.09 -11.69 4.52
N ARG A 29 -10.22 -11.01 4.75
CA ARG A 29 -10.37 -9.57 4.49
C ARG A 29 -9.71 -8.69 5.54
N ILE A 30 -9.56 -9.17 6.77
CA ILE A 30 -8.78 -8.48 7.81
C ILE A 30 -7.30 -8.68 7.48
N SER A 31 -6.83 -8.03 6.45
CA SER A 31 -5.40 -7.96 6.15
C SER A 31 -5.03 -6.54 5.76
N GLN A 32 -3.81 -6.18 6.09
CA GLN A 32 -3.25 -4.93 5.60
C GLN A 32 -3.30 -4.92 4.06
N GLY A 33 -3.60 -3.77 3.49
CA GLY A 33 -3.58 -3.59 2.05
C GLY A 33 -4.91 -3.80 1.33
N HIS A 34 -6.03 -3.85 2.06
CA HIS A 34 -7.34 -3.64 1.46
C HIS A 34 -7.47 -2.20 0.95
N ASP A 35 -8.47 -1.99 0.09
CA ASP A 35 -8.81 -0.70 -0.47
C ASP A 35 -7.71 -0.14 -1.38
N SER A 36 -7.36 -0.95 -2.38
CA SER A 36 -6.45 -0.49 -3.43
C SER A 36 -7.01 0.75 -4.14
N ALA A 37 -6.15 1.70 -4.40
CA ALA A 37 -6.51 2.99 -4.96
C ALA A 37 -5.33 3.58 -5.74
N ALA A 38 -5.61 4.59 -6.55
CA ALA A 38 -4.58 5.44 -7.13
C ALA A 38 -4.95 6.92 -6.97
N ALA A 39 -3.93 7.77 -6.89
CA ALA A 39 -4.05 9.21 -6.92
C ALA A 39 -2.91 9.80 -7.75
N LEU A 40 -3.24 10.76 -8.62
CA LEU A 40 -2.26 11.48 -9.42
C LEU A 40 -2.10 12.91 -8.92
N ILE A 41 -0.86 13.28 -8.66
CA ILE A 41 -0.46 14.61 -8.24
C ILE A 41 0.41 15.21 -9.34
N ILE A 42 0.06 16.41 -9.80
CA ILE A 42 0.84 17.17 -10.78
C ILE A 42 1.22 18.50 -10.15
N ASP A 43 2.51 18.76 -10.06
CA ASP A 43 3.07 20.01 -9.52
C ASP A 43 2.49 20.43 -8.14
N GLY A 44 2.22 19.42 -7.29
CA GLY A 44 1.70 19.58 -5.93
C GLY A 44 0.17 19.57 -5.82
N GLU A 45 -0.56 19.58 -6.92
CA GLU A 45 -2.03 19.54 -6.93
C GLU A 45 -2.56 18.12 -7.19
N ILE A 46 -3.56 17.68 -6.43
CA ILE A 46 -4.25 16.41 -6.67
C ILE A 46 -5.18 16.59 -7.87
N VAL A 47 -4.83 15.96 -8.99
CA VAL A 47 -5.61 16.04 -10.24
C VAL A 47 -6.73 15.03 -10.27
N ALA A 48 -6.44 13.80 -9.84
CA ALA A 48 -7.40 12.71 -9.80
C ALA A 48 -7.08 11.74 -8.66
N ALA A 49 -8.11 11.13 -8.08
CA ALA A 49 -7.97 10.05 -7.09
C ALA A 49 -9.20 9.16 -7.12
N VAL A 50 -9.00 7.84 -7.13
CA VAL A 50 -10.10 6.88 -7.12
C VAL A 50 -9.69 5.56 -6.48
N ALA A 51 -10.62 4.93 -5.76
CA ALA A 51 -10.46 3.57 -5.28
C ALA A 51 -10.77 2.56 -6.39
N GLU A 52 -9.97 1.51 -6.49
CA GLU A 52 -10.12 0.44 -7.49
C GLU A 52 -11.50 -0.23 -7.41
N GLU A 53 -12.08 -0.35 -6.21
CA GLU A 53 -13.42 -0.91 -6.00
C GLU A 53 -14.54 -0.14 -6.73
N ARG A 54 -14.36 1.14 -7.00
CA ARG A 54 -15.32 1.97 -7.74
C ARG A 54 -15.35 1.60 -9.21
N ILE A 55 -14.24 1.07 -9.72
CA ILE A 55 -14.06 0.67 -11.10
C ILE A 55 -14.37 -0.81 -11.28
N ASN A 56 -13.73 -1.69 -10.50
CA ASN A 56 -13.90 -3.15 -10.64
C ASN A 56 -15.15 -3.70 -9.94
N ARG A 57 -15.89 -2.87 -9.17
CA ARG A 57 -17.12 -3.22 -8.44
C ARG A 57 -16.94 -4.31 -7.37
N ARG A 58 -15.71 -4.54 -6.92
CA ARG A 58 -15.39 -5.48 -5.84
C ARG A 58 -14.99 -4.71 -4.59
N LYS A 59 -15.85 -4.72 -3.56
CA LYS A 59 -15.59 -4.05 -2.28
C LYS A 59 -14.32 -4.60 -1.63
N HIS A 60 -13.53 -3.70 -1.05
CA HIS A 60 -12.28 -4.01 -0.37
C HIS A 60 -11.29 -4.77 -1.27
N SER A 61 -11.23 -4.39 -2.54
CA SER A 61 -10.26 -4.97 -3.47
C SER A 61 -8.84 -4.64 -3.01
N ALA A 62 -8.00 -5.68 -2.92
CA ALA A 62 -6.57 -5.54 -2.66
C ALA A 62 -5.74 -5.76 -3.94
N ASP A 63 -6.40 -5.89 -5.10
CA ASP A 63 -5.72 -6.12 -6.38
C ASP A 63 -4.80 -4.95 -6.75
N PHE A 64 -3.86 -5.19 -7.64
CA PHE A 64 -3.08 -4.09 -8.22
C PHE A 64 -4.04 -3.09 -8.90
N PRO A 65 -3.97 -1.77 -8.56
CA PRO A 65 -5.01 -0.80 -8.91
C PRO A 65 -4.92 -0.31 -10.36
N ILE A 66 -4.91 -1.23 -11.32
CA ILE A 66 -4.71 -0.89 -12.73
C ILE A 66 -5.84 -0.03 -13.29
N GLY A 67 -7.09 -0.29 -12.87
CA GLY A 67 -8.24 0.51 -13.28
C GLY A 67 -8.16 1.93 -12.73
N ALA A 68 -7.80 2.08 -11.46
CA ALA A 68 -7.62 3.38 -10.81
C ALA A 68 -6.46 4.17 -11.42
N ILE A 69 -5.36 3.51 -11.76
CA ILE A 69 -4.21 4.13 -12.45
C ILE A 69 -4.65 4.69 -13.80
N ARG A 70 -5.32 3.88 -14.62
CA ARG A 70 -5.81 4.31 -15.94
C ARG A 70 -6.75 5.49 -15.81
N TYR A 71 -7.71 5.41 -14.89
CA TYR A 71 -8.63 6.52 -14.63
C TYR A 71 -7.87 7.82 -14.32
N CYS A 72 -6.85 7.76 -13.45
CA CYS A 72 -6.10 8.95 -13.05
C CYS A 72 -5.31 9.58 -14.21
N VAL A 73 -4.67 8.77 -15.06
CA VAL A 73 -3.91 9.30 -16.20
C VAL A 73 -4.83 9.79 -17.32
N ASP A 74 -5.96 9.11 -17.55
CA ASP A 74 -6.97 9.50 -18.54
C ASP A 74 -7.64 10.83 -18.14
N GLU A 75 -8.00 11.00 -16.86
CA GLU A 75 -8.60 12.24 -16.33
C GLU A 75 -7.66 13.44 -16.48
N ALA A 76 -6.37 13.21 -16.32
CA ALA A 76 -5.34 14.24 -16.49
C ALA A 76 -4.96 14.47 -17.97
N GLY A 77 -5.42 13.62 -18.89
CA GLY A 77 -5.07 13.72 -20.31
C GLY A 77 -3.58 13.46 -20.59
N ILE A 78 -2.91 12.64 -19.77
CA ILE A 78 -1.49 12.29 -19.95
C ILE A 78 -1.30 10.82 -20.29
N ALA A 79 -0.15 10.49 -20.84
CA ALA A 79 0.27 9.10 -21.02
C ALA A 79 1.00 8.59 -19.77
N LEU A 80 1.00 7.26 -19.58
CA LEU A 80 1.63 6.63 -18.40
C LEU A 80 3.15 6.86 -18.36
N ASP A 81 3.81 6.94 -19.50
CA ASP A 81 5.26 7.20 -19.62
C ASP A 81 5.66 8.63 -19.23
N GLU A 82 4.69 9.54 -19.19
CA GLU A 82 4.86 10.91 -18.68
C GLU A 82 4.83 11.00 -17.15
N VAL A 83 4.47 9.92 -16.43
CA VAL A 83 4.53 9.86 -14.96
C VAL A 83 5.99 9.78 -14.53
N ASP A 84 6.43 10.75 -13.72
CA ASP A 84 7.81 10.84 -13.25
C ASP A 84 8.10 9.77 -12.19
N GLU A 85 7.19 9.55 -11.23
CA GLU A 85 7.39 8.64 -10.11
C GLU A 85 6.10 7.87 -9.78
N LEU A 86 6.25 6.58 -9.47
CA LEU A 86 5.20 5.74 -8.90
C LEU A 86 5.56 5.42 -7.44
N VAL A 87 4.66 5.77 -6.53
CA VAL A 87 4.90 5.65 -5.09
C VAL A 87 3.85 4.73 -4.47
N HIS A 88 4.31 3.65 -3.83
CA HIS A 88 3.45 2.72 -3.09
C HIS A 88 3.44 3.07 -1.60
N GLY A 89 2.25 3.18 -1.00
CA GLY A 89 2.03 3.64 0.37
C GLY A 89 2.29 2.60 1.47
N PHE A 90 3.04 1.52 1.19
CA PHE A 90 3.37 0.48 2.15
C PHE A 90 4.82 0.05 2.01
N ASP A 91 5.68 0.53 2.91
CA ASP A 91 7.04 0.05 3.05
C ASP A 91 7.14 -0.91 4.24
N TYR A 92 7.34 -2.20 3.94
CA TYR A 92 7.53 -3.24 4.94
C TYR A 92 9.01 -3.57 5.19
N SER A 93 9.94 -2.91 4.52
CA SER A 93 11.38 -3.19 4.65
C SER A 93 11.91 -3.07 6.08
N PRO A 94 11.45 -2.13 6.94
CA PRO A 94 11.86 -2.07 8.33
C PRO A 94 11.45 -3.30 9.16
N PHE A 95 10.41 -4.02 8.73
CA PHE A 95 9.88 -5.19 9.44
C PHE A 95 10.45 -6.52 8.92
N LYS A 96 11.30 -6.50 7.88
CA LYS A 96 11.91 -7.71 7.32
C LYS A 96 12.54 -8.64 8.36
N PRO A 97 13.25 -8.17 9.41
CA PRO A 97 13.79 -9.05 10.45
C PRO A 97 12.71 -9.81 11.23
N LEU A 98 11.52 -9.20 11.44
CA LEU A 98 10.41 -9.86 12.13
C LEU A 98 9.79 -10.94 11.26
N PHE A 99 9.62 -10.67 9.96
CA PHE A 99 9.15 -11.67 9.00
C PHE A 99 10.09 -12.88 8.87
N ALA A 100 11.39 -12.69 9.11
CA ALA A 100 12.38 -13.76 9.03
C ALA A 100 12.35 -14.73 10.22
N LEU A 101 11.56 -14.48 11.26
CA LEU A 101 11.46 -15.36 12.44
C LEU A 101 10.68 -16.65 12.19
N ASP A 102 9.88 -16.69 11.14
CA ASP A 102 9.04 -17.83 10.78
C ASP A 102 9.04 -18.03 9.26
N PRO A 103 9.15 -19.28 8.77
CA PRO A 103 9.28 -19.55 7.34
C PRO A 103 8.13 -19.04 6.48
N VAL A 104 6.88 -19.13 6.95
CA VAL A 104 5.70 -18.68 6.20
C VAL A 104 5.67 -17.16 6.14
N SER A 105 6.02 -16.49 7.23
CA SER A 105 6.15 -15.04 7.25
C SER A 105 7.27 -14.55 6.33
N ALA A 106 8.42 -15.24 6.31
CA ALA A 106 9.51 -14.93 5.40
C ALA A 106 9.08 -15.04 3.93
N GLU A 107 8.30 -16.06 3.61
CA GLU A 107 7.71 -16.24 2.28
C GLU A 107 6.70 -15.15 1.95
N LEU A 108 5.82 -14.79 2.88
CA LEU A 108 4.89 -13.67 2.74
C LEU A 108 5.61 -12.34 2.45
N TYR A 109 6.69 -12.07 3.19
CA TYR A 109 7.49 -10.89 2.93
C TYR A 109 8.08 -10.91 1.52
N ARG A 110 8.72 -12.02 1.14
CA ARG A 110 9.39 -12.17 -0.17
C ARG A 110 8.39 -11.99 -1.32
N ASP A 111 7.23 -12.65 -1.24
CA ASP A 111 6.32 -12.81 -2.37
C ASP A 111 5.24 -11.71 -2.43
N VAL A 112 5.03 -10.97 -1.33
CA VAL A 112 3.96 -9.97 -1.25
C VAL A 112 4.47 -8.58 -0.86
N PHE A 113 5.36 -8.50 0.13
CA PHE A 113 5.72 -7.21 0.74
C PHE A 113 7.07 -6.65 0.27
N SER A 114 7.87 -7.45 -0.41
CA SER A 114 9.19 -7.00 -0.86
C SER A 114 9.09 -5.99 -2.01
N ARG A 115 10.14 -5.22 -2.17
CA ARG A 115 10.29 -4.33 -3.34
C ARG A 115 10.25 -5.12 -4.65
N GLU A 116 10.85 -6.29 -4.66
CA GLU A 116 10.90 -7.19 -5.81
C GLU A 116 9.49 -7.65 -6.22
N ALA A 117 8.63 -7.95 -5.25
CA ALA A 117 7.23 -8.31 -5.50
C ALA A 117 6.46 -7.13 -6.13
N LEU A 118 6.64 -5.90 -5.63
CA LEU A 118 6.03 -4.72 -6.24
C LEU A 118 6.55 -4.49 -7.66
N LEU A 119 7.86 -4.60 -7.89
CA LEU A 119 8.43 -4.41 -9.22
C LEU A 119 7.92 -5.45 -10.22
N ALA A 120 7.70 -6.70 -9.78
CA ALA A 120 7.11 -7.74 -10.61
C ALA A 120 5.66 -7.39 -11.01
N LEU A 121 4.84 -6.87 -10.07
CA LEU A 121 3.49 -6.39 -10.35
C LEU A 121 3.50 -5.20 -11.31
N VAL A 122 4.40 -4.23 -11.10
CA VAL A 122 4.55 -3.09 -12.01
C VAL A 122 4.94 -3.56 -13.41
N ALA A 123 5.91 -4.45 -13.54
CA ALA A 123 6.31 -4.99 -14.83
C ALA A 123 5.17 -5.75 -15.56
N GLN A 124 4.34 -6.45 -14.78
CA GLN A 124 3.18 -7.19 -15.31
C GLN A 124 2.05 -6.28 -15.77
N HIS A 125 1.72 -5.25 -15.00
CA HIS A 125 0.52 -4.43 -15.22
C HIS A 125 0.80 -3.11 -15.95
N LEU A 126 2.02 -2.60 -15.85
CA LEU A 126 2.50 -1.36 -16.47
C LEU A 126 3.78 -1.64 -17.28
N PRO A 127 3.68 -2.45 -18.36
CA PRO A 127 4.86 -2.85 -19.13
C PRO A 127 5.60 -1.63 -19.68
N GLY A 128 6.91 -1.61 -19.45
CA GLY A 128 7.80 -0.50 -19.85
C GLY A 128 7.96 0.60 -18.80
N PHE A 129 7.20 0.60 -17.68
CA PHE A 129 7.42 1.57 -16.61
C PHE A 129 8.78 1.32 -15.93
N PRO A 130 9.67 2.35 -15.81
CA PRO A 130 11.01 2.15 -15.29
C PRO A 130 11.04 1.79 -13.81
N ALA A 131 11.68 0.69 -13.45
CA ALA A 131 11.84 0.25 -12.06
C ALA A 131 12.54 1.29 -11.16
N ALA A 132 13.41 2.14 -11.74
CA ALA A 132 14.07 3.22 -11.02
C ALA A 132 13.10 4.33 -10.53
N ARG A 133 11.93 4.45 -11.17
CA ARG A 133 10.89 5.42 -10.81
C ARG A 133 9.84 4.85 -9.83
N VAL A 134 10.04 3.62 -9.32
CA VAL A 134 9.12 2.96 -8.37
C VAL A 134 9.68 3.07 -6.97
N HIS A 135 8.88 3.62 -6.05
CA HIS A 135 9.27 3.86 -4.66
C HIS A 135 8.25 3.31 -3.69
N HIS A 136 8.71 3.09 -2.45
CA HIS A 136 7.85 2.83 -1.29
C HIS A 136 7.96 3.99 -0.31
N VAL A 137 6.87 4.27 0.41
CA VAL A 137 6.87 5.15 1.58
C VAL A 137 6.22 4.44 2.75
N GLY A 138 6.65 4.77 3.96
CA GLY A 138 6.05 4.22 5.18
C GLY A 138 4.56 4.55 5.23
N HIS A 139 3.73 3.57 5.57
CA HIS A 139 2.27 3.67 5.56
C HIS A 139 1.75 4.82 6.42
N HIS A 140 2.27 4.96 7.63
CA HIS A 140 1.90 6.05 8.55
C HIS A 140 2.34 7.42 8.02
N LEU A 141 3.51 7.49 7.35
CA LEU A 141 3.96 8.73 6.71
C LEU A 141 3.03 9.13 5.56
N ALA A 142 2.56 8.15 4.77
CA ALA A 142 1.59 8.40 3.72
C ALA A 142 0.26 8.98 4.27
N HIS A 143 -0.25 8.42 5.37
CA HIS A 143 -1.43 8.96 6.06
C HIS A 143 -1.19 10.36 6.60
N ALA A 144 -0.06 10.59 7.26
CA ALA A 144 0.30 11.90 7.81
C ALA A 144 0.38 12.96 6.71
N ALA A 145 1.05 12.64 5.61
CA ALA A 145 1.19 13.53 4.46
C ALA A 145 -0.18 13.84 3.83
N SER A 146 -1.03 12.83 3.64
CA SER A 146 -2.36 13.03 3.08
C SER A 146 -3.21 13.97 3.96
N ALA A 147 -3.21 13.76 5.28
CA ALA A 147 -3.96 14.63 6.19
C ALA A 147 -3.40 16.06 6.22
N TYR A 148 -2.09 16.21 6.21
CA TYR A 148 -1.44 17.53 6.28
C TYR A 148 -1.63 18.33 5.01
N TYR A 149 -1.29 17.78 3.85
CA TYR A 149 -1.31 18.52 2.58
C TYR A 149 -2.70 18.73 2.00
N THR A 150 -3.70 17.95 2.41
CA THR A 150 -5.09 18.14 2.00
C THR A 150 -5.92 18.95 2.99
N SER A 151 -5.37 19.25 4.19
CA SER A 151 -6.06 20.10 5.16
C SER A 151 -6.01 21.57 4.73
N ALA A 152 -7.14 22.26 4.81
CA ALA A 152 -7.22 23.71 4.55
C ALA A 152 -6.60 24.57 5.66
N GLY A 153 -5.98 23.97 6.69
CA GLY A 153 -5.48 24.65 7.88
C GLY A 153 -3.99 24.45 8.11
N THR A 154 -3.28 25.55 8.37
CA THR A 154 -1.83 25.61 8.64
C THR A 154 -1.41 25.05 10.01
N ASN A 155 -2.32 24.47 10.81
CA ASN A 155 -2.10 24.09 12.22
C ASN A 155 -2.25 22.60 12.53
N ALA A 156 -2.15 21.72 11.54
CA ALA A 156 -1.98 20.29 11.83
C ALA A 156 -0.61 20.09 12.48
N SER A 157 -0.57 19.86 13.79
CA SER A 157 0.70 19.66 14.47
C SER A 157 1.30 18.32 14.05
N TRP A 158 2.38 18.34 13.30
CA TRP A 158 3.22 17.20 12.93
C TRP A 158 3.57 16.31 14.13
N TRP A 159 3.64 16.91 15.32
CA TRP A 159 4.00 16.23 16.57
C TRP A 159 2.99 15.15 16.96
N SER A 160 1.70 15.34 16.74
CA SER A 160 0.69 14.35 17.11
C SER A 160 0.76 13.09 16.23
N VAL A 161 1.14 13.23 14.97
CA VAL A 161 1.27 12.09 14.04
C VAL A 161 2.57 11.32 14.30
N MET A 162 3.69 12.02 14.50
CA MET A 162 4.98 11.43 14.85
C MET A 162 4.96 10.75 16.23
N GLU A 163 4.23 11.31 17.19
CA GLU A 163 4.05 10.71 18.50
C GLU A 163 3.19 9.44 18.44
N TRP A 164 2.18 9.44 17.60
CA TRP A 164 1.35 8.26 17.34
C TRP A 164 2.16 7.13 16.66
N GLU A 165 3.00 7.44 15.68
CA GLU A 165 3.93 6.49 15.06
C GLU A 165 4.86 5.84 16.10
N ARG A 166 5.45 6.64 16.98
CA ARG A 166 6.34 6.16 18.04
C ARG A 166 5.62 5.22 19.01
N ARG A 167 4.38 5.53 19.37
CA ARG A 167 3.56 4.70 20.28
C ARG A 167 3.10 3.42 19.63
N THR A 168 2.71 3.44 18.37
CA THR A 168 2.28 2.24 17.65
C THR A 168 3.44 1.31 17.29
N ALA A 169 4.61 1.85 16.97
CA ALA A 169 5.81 1.04 16.76
C ALA A 169 6.25 0.32 18.07
N SER A 170 6.10 0.95 19.23
CA SER A 170 6.40 0.32 20.54
C SER A 170 5.38 -0.75 20.93
N LEU A 171 4.12 -0.65 20.50
CA LEU A 171 3.08 -1.65 20.76
C LEU A 171 3.19 -2.88 19.83
N SER A 172 3.79 -2.72 18.66
CA SER A 172 4.00 -3.82 17.70
C SER A 172 5.13 -4.78 18.11
N ILE A 173 5.90 -4.45 19.16
CA ILE A 173 7.02 -5.25 19.68
C ILE A 173 6.59 -6.12 20.87
N MET A 174 5.34 -6.02 21.34
CA MET A 174 4.87 -6.95 22.39
C MET A 174 4.65 -8.34 21.79
N PRO A 175 5.35 -9.37 22.27
CA PRO A 175 5.06 -10.74 21.87
C PRO A 175 3.62 -11.05 22.27
N MET A 176 2.82 -11.52 21.33
CA MET A 176 1.56 -12.17 21.66
C MET A 176 1.90 -13.39 22.53
N ALA A 177 1.71 -13.24 23.82
CA ALA A 177 1.77 -14.37 24.73
C ALA A 177 0.78 -15.42 24.24
N ALA A 178 1.31 -16.60 23.93
CA ALA A 178 0.52 -17.79 23.70
C ALA A 178 -0.13 -18.16 25.03
N ASP A 179 -1.34 -17.67 25.27
CA ASP A 179 -2.22 -18.23 26.29
C ASP A 179 -3.32 -19.03 25.58
N SER A 180 -2.99 -20.30 25.43
CA SER A 180 -3.94 -21.36 25.16
C SER A 180 -4.60 -21.75 26.48
N THR A 181 -5.78 -21.24 26.76
CA THR A 181 -6.80 -21.90 27.59
C THR A 181 -8.01 -20.99 27.66
N TRP A 182 -9.01 -21.29 26.88
CA TRP A 182 -10.47 -21.41 27.20
C TRP A 182 -11.20 -21.86 25.96
#